data_be70e9a6870a65b0ec092c8c3171860b
#
_entry.id   be70e9a6870a65b0ec092c8c3171860b
#
_cell.length_a   1.000
_cell.length_b   1.000
_cell.length_c   1.000
_cell.angle_alpha   90.00
_cell.angle_beta   90.00
_cell.angle_gamma   90.00
#
_symmetry.space_group_name_H-M   'P 1'
#
loop_
_entity.id
_entity.type
_entity.pdbx_description
1 polymer ?
#
loop_
_entity_poly.entity_id
_entity_poly.type
_entity_poly.pdbx_seq_one_letter_code
_entity_poly.pdbx_strand_id
1 'polypeptide(L)'
;MNRRIATGLTLLTGVAIGATAIQGLHAQAKPPAYVIVAVRKINDAATYKTGVLDKAAAVIAAAGGHFVIRTDQITSFDGTPPVRFVLIQFDSPEKAQAWHNSAAQKEVDAARAKTTDSLSFMVDGLAN
;
A
#
# COMPACT_ATOMS: atom_id res chain seq x y z
N MET A 1 40.43 -40.08 17.13
CA MET A 1 39.68 -39.33 18.14
C MET A 1 39.41 -37.89 17.74
N ASN A 2 40.43 -37.17 17.33
CA ASN A 2 40.25 -35.76 16.95
C ASN A 2 39.29 -35.51 15.80
N ARG A 3 39.17 -36.46 14.86
CA ARG A 3 38.24 -36.37 13.74
C ARG A 3 36.78 -36.37 14.16
N ARG A 4 36.41 -37.08 15.22
CA ARG A 4 35.02 -37.16 15.70
C ARG A 4 34.58 -35.84 16.32
N ILE A 5 35.47 -35.17 17.01
CA ILE A 5 35.20 -33.87 17.63
C ILE A 5 35.00 -32.79 16.56
N ALA A 6 35.86 -32.78 15.54
CA ALA A 6 35.75 -31.84 14.43
C ALA A 6 34.41 -31.99 13.65
N THR A 7 33.95 -33.22 13.44
CA THR A 7 32.71 -33.48 12.74
C THR A 7 31.49 -32.97 13.51
N GLY A 8 31.47 -33.15 14.83
CA GLY A 8 30.39 -32.64 15.66
C GLY A 8 30.31 -31.11 15.67
N LEU A 9 31.44 -30.46 15.68
CA LEU A 9 31.49 -29.00 15.64
C LEU A 9 30.94 -28.44 14.33
N THR A 10 31.27 -29.09 13.22
CA THR A 10 30.77 -28.67 11.89
C THR A 10 29.24 -28.75 11.78
N LEU A 11 28.67 -29.80 12.32
CA LEU A 11 27.22 -29.96 12.33
C LEU A 11 26.48 -28.86 13.12
N LEU A 12 27.00 -28.54 14.30
CA LEU A 12 26.44 -27.46 15.12
C LEU A 12 26.47 -26.10 14.43
N THR A 13 27.58 -25.79 13.75
CA THR A 13 27.69 -24.53 13.01
C THR A 13 26.66 -24.43 11.88
N GLY A 14 26.44 -25.52 11.15
CA GLY A 14 25.45 -25.55 10.07
C GLY A 14 24.02 -25.29 10.55
N VAL A 15 23.62 -25.86 11.68
CA VAL A 15 22.28 -25.65 12.25
C VAL A 15 22.12 -24.19 12.70
N ALA A 16 23.10 -23.60 13.32
CA ALA A 16 23.04 -22.24 13.78
C ALA A 16 22.88 -21.24 12.62
N ILE A 17 23.57 -21.44 11.49
CA ILE A 17 23.46 -20.59 10.30
C ILE A 17 22.05 -20.70 9.71
N GLY A 18 21.47 -21.89 9.64
CA GLY A 18 20.13 -22.07 9.12
C GLY A 18 19.07 -21.37 9.95
N ALA A 19 19.15 -21.47 11.27
CA ALA A 19 18.20 -20.78 12.17
C ALA A 19 18.28 -19.26 12.03
N THR A 20 19.47 -18.70 11.92
CA THR A 20 19.67 -17.26 11.77
C THR A 20 19.07 -16.76 10.44
N ALA A 21 19.24 -17.49 9.35
CA ALA A 21 18.69 -17.11 8.05
C ALA A 21 17.16 -17.07 8.07
N ILE A 22 16.51 -18.04 8.71
CA ILE A 22 15.05 -18.08 8.83
C ILE A 22 14.53 -16.90 9.65
N GLN A 23 15.16 -16.59 10.77
CA GLN A 23 14.78 -15.45 11.60
C GLN A 23 14.97 -14.12 10.86
N GLY A 24 16.04 -13.98 10.07
CA GLY A 24 16.28 -12.79 9.27
C GLY A 24 15.18 -12.53 8.24
N LEU A 25 14.67 -13.58 7.61
CA LEU A 25 13.56 -13.45 6.67
C LEU A 25 12.26 -12.98 7.34
N HIS A 26 11.93 -13.52 8.51
CA HIS A 26 10.78 -13.07 9.27
C HIS A 26 10.90 -11.63 9.77
N ALA A 27 12.08 -11.25 10.23
CA ALA A 27 12.35 -9.90 10.74
C ALA A 27 12.24 -8.83 9.63
N GLN A 28 12.39 -9.21 8.35
CA GLN A 28 12.28 -8.30 7.21
C GLN A 28 10.86 -8.14 6.71
N ALA A 29 9.89 -8.91 7.20
CA ALA A 29 8.51 -8.76 6.83
C ALA A 29 7.97 -7.43 7.35
N LYS A 30 7.51 -6.57 6.44
CA LYS A 30 6.95 -5.27 6.78
C LYS A 30 5.44 -5.29 6.63
N PRO A 31 4.71 -4.51 7.44
CA PRO A 31 3.27 -4.38 7.25
C PRO A 31 2.99 -3.70 5.90
N PRO A 32 1.87 -4.04 5.26
CA PRO A 32 1.42 -3.30 4.10
C PRO A 32 0.98 -1.89 4.52
N ALA A 33 0.92 -0.98 3.57
CA ALA A 33 0.32 0.33 3.77
C ALA A 33 -0.95 0.45 2.94
N TYR A 34 -1.93 1.16 3.47
CA TYR A 34 -3.17 1.44 2.78
C TYR A 34 -3.33 2.94 2.60
N VAL A 35 -3.76 3.34 1.40
CA VAL A 35 -4.14 4.70 1.11
C VAL A 35 -5.65 4.74 0.96
N ILE A 36 -6.29 5.64 1.69
CA ILE A 36 -7.73 5.82 1.67
C ILE A 36 -8.03 7.14 0.99
N VAL A 37 -8.95 7.10 0.03
CA VAL A 37 -9.52 8.31 -0.58
C VAL A 37 -11.02 8.26 -0.39
N ALA A 38 -11.54 9.20 0.38
CA ALA A 38 -12.98 9.37 0.60
C ALA A 38 -13.42 10.65 -0.10
N VAL A 39 -14.23 10.52 -1.14
CA VAL A 39 -14.74 11.64 -1.91
C VAL A 39 -16.08 12.05 -1.33
N ARG A 40 -16.17 13.26 -0.78
CA ARG A 40 -17.39 13.77 -0.16
C ARG A 40 -18.33 14.40 -1.18
N LYS A 41 -17.78 15.03 -2.21
CA LYS A 41 -18.55 15.71 -3.24
C LYS A 41 -17.75 15.74 -4.54
N ILE A 42 -18.44 15.55 -5.65
CA ILE A 42 -17.88 15.71 -7.00
C ILE A 42 -18.51 16.96 -7.60
N ASN A 43 -17.69 17.98 -7.89
CA ASN A 43 -18.13 19.27 -8.40
C ASN A 43 -18.15 19.32 -9.94
N ASP A 44 -17.27 18.53 -10.58
CA ASP A 44 -17.14 18.47 -12.04
C ASP A 44 -16.86 17.01 -12.42
N ALA A 45 -17.93 16.27 -12.70
CA ALA A 45 -17.86 14.85 -12.98
C ALA A 45 -17.07 14.53 -14.26
N ALA A 46 -17.20 15.35 -15.30
CA ALA A 46 -16.51 15.11 -16.57
C ALA A 46 -14.99 15.26 -16.42
N THR A 47 -14.53 16.32 -15.77
CA THR A 47 -13.10 16.56 -15.54
C THR A 47 -12.54 15.58 -14.49
N TYR A 48 -13.33 15.19 -13.51
CA TYR A 48 -12.96 14.14 -12.56
C TYR A 48 -12.71 12.81 -13.27
N LYS A 49 -13.58 12.45 -14.22
CA LYS A 49 -13.41 11.23 -15.01
C LYS A 49 -12.08 11.24 -15.77
N THR A 50 -11.84 12.27 -16.55
CA THR A 50 -10.65 12.34 -17.42
C THR A 50 -9.35 12.59 -16.65
N GLY A 51 -9.39 13.39 -15.61
CA GLY A 51 -8.21 13.77 -14.83
C GLY A 51 -7.85 12.82 -13.70
N VAL A 52 -8.81 12.07 -13.18
CA VAL A 52 -8.61 11.16 -12.04
C VAL A 52 -8.92 9.73 -12.42
N LEU A 53 -10.16 9.43 -12.76
CA LEU A 53 -10.59 8.03 -12.93
C LEU A 53 -9.85 7.32 -14.05
N ASP A 54 -9.64 7.98 -15.18
CA ASP A 54 -8.99 7.38 -16.35
C ASP A 54 -7.47 7.22 -16.17
N LYS A 55 -6.86 7.89 -15.20
CA LYS A 55 -5.41 7.90 -14.99
C LYS A 55 -4.95 7.14 -13.75
N ALA A 56 -5.76 7.13 -12.71
CA ALA A 56 -5.33 6.65 -11.39
C ALA A 56 -4.86 5.21 -11.39
N ALA A 57 -5.55 4.32 -12.07
CA ALA A 57 -5.22 2.89 -12.06
C ALA A 57 -3.82 2.61 -12.61
N ALA A 58 -3.45 3.25 -13.72
CA ALA A 58 -2.12 3.06 -14.33
C ALA A 58 -1.01 3.63 -13.44
N VAL A 59 -1.24 4.78 -12.82
CA VAL A 59 -0.26 5.42 -11.92
C VAL A 59 -0.04 4.56 -10.68
N ILE A 60 -1.09 4.02 -10.10
CA ILE A 60 -1.02 3.14 -8.93
C ILE A 60 -0.29 1.83 -9.28
N ALA A 61 -0.66 1.19 -10.39
CA ALA A 61 -0.05 -0.05 -10.83
C ALA A 61 1.45 0.12 -11.11
N ALA A 62 1.86 1.23 -11.75
CA ALA A 62 3.25 1.52 -12.02
C ALA A 62 4.09 1.65 -10.75
N ALA A 63 3.49 2.04 -9.65
CA ALA A 63 4.15 2.17 -8.35
C ALA A 63 4.05 0.90 -7.48
N GLY A 64 3.47 -0.18 -8.00
CA GLY A 64 3.34 -1.44 -7.28
C GLY A 64 2.14 -1.52 -6.35
N GLY A 65 1.21 -0.59 -6.45
CA GLY A 65 -0.03 -0.60 -5.69
C GLY A 65 -1.17 -1.26 -6.45
N HIS A 66 -2.24 -1.56 -5.73
CA HIS A 66 -3.46 -2.07 -6.34
C HIS A 66 -4.68 -1.65 -5.53
N PHE A 67 -5.82 -1.57 -6.20
CA PHE A 67 -7.09 -1.30 -5.53
C PHE A 67 -7.54 -2.52 -4.73
N VAL A 68 -7.89 -2.30 -3.48
CA VAL A 68 -8.61 -3.28 -2.65
C VAL A 68 -10.11 -3.01 -2.72
N ILE A 69 -10.49 -1.74 -2.59
CA ILE A 69 -11.88 -1.29 -2.70
C ILE A 69 -11.89 -0.06 -3.61
N ARG A 70 -12.88 -0.02 -4.49
CA ARG A 70 -13.15 1.13 -5.34
C ARG A 70 -14.64 1.10 -5.67
N THR A 71 -15.42 1.93 -4.98
CA THR A 71 -16.87 1.83 -5.06
C THR A 71 -17.59 3.15 -4.78
N ASP A 72 -18.78 3.29 -5.33
CA ASP A 72 -19.76 4.30 -4.95
C ASP A 72 -20.97 3.68 -4.22
N GLN A 73 -20.94 2.37 -4.00
CA GLN A 73 -22.00 1.64 -3.28
C GLN A 73 -21.68 1.61 -1.81
N ILE A 74 -22.15 2.60 -1.07
CA ILE A 74 -21.81 2.82 0.33
C ILE A 74 -23.08 2.88 1.16
N THR A 75 -23.15 2.06 2.20
CA THR A 75 -24.25 2.07 3.17
C THR A 75 -23.77 2.72 4.45
N SER A 76 -24.41 3.79 4.88
CA SER A 76 -24.04 4.46 6.15
C SER A 76 -24.78 3.80 7.31
N PHE A 77 -24.06 3.64 8.41
CA PHE A 77 -24.65 3.29 9.71
C PHE A 77 -24.79 4.53 10.59
N ASP A 78 -23.84 5.44 10.48
CA ASP A 78 -23.83 6.70 11.22
C ASP A 78 -23.24 7.82 10.37
N GLY A 79 -23.91 8.96 10.35
CA GLY A 79 -23.43 10.16 9.67
C GLY A 79 -23.57 10.09 8.15
N THR A 80 -23.05 11.11 7.48
CA THR A 80 -23.10 11.23 6.04
C THR A 80 -21.92 10.46 5.43
N PRO A 81 -22.18 9.44 4.58
CA PRO A 81 -21.11 8.69 3.95
C PRO A 81 -20.48 9.50 2.81
N PRO A 82 -19.24 9.17 2.41
CA PRO A 82 -18.70 9.71 1.18
C PRO A 82 -19.52 9.21 -0.02
N VAL A 83 -19.45 9.92 -1.14
CA VAL A 83 -20.11 9.50 -2.38
C VAL A 83 -19.28 8.47 -3.14
N ARG A 84 -17.98 8.36 -2.82
CA ARG A 84 -17.07 7.37 -3.39
C ARG A 84 -15.98 7.05 -2.38
N PHE A 85 -15.61 5.78 -2.30
CA PHE A 85 -14.58 5.29 -1.40
C PHE A 85 -13.56 4.45 -2.16
N VAL A 86 -12.28 4.72 -1.91
CA VAL A 86 -11.17 4.01 -2.52
C VAL A 86 -10.20 3.57 -1.44
N LEU A 87 -9.81 2.30 -1.48
CA LEU A 87 -8.75 1.73 -0.65
C LEU A 87 -7.71 1.12 -1.57
N ILE A 88 -6.47 1.59 -1.43
CA ILE A 88 -5.33 1.17 -2.24
C ILE A 88 -4.33 0.50 -1.30
N GLN A 89 -3.78 -0.63 -1.71
CA GLN A 89 -2.73 -1.31 -0.94
C GLN A 89 -1.38 -1.19 -1.64
N PHE A 90 -0.35 -0.91 -0.84
CA PHE A 90 1.06 -0.98 -1.22
C PHE A 90 1.77 -1.96 -0.29
N ASP A 91 2.86 -2.56 -0.75
CA ASP A 91 3.62 -3.54 0.03
C ASP A 91 4.25 -2.95 1.29
N SER A 92 4.49 -1.64 1.29
CA SER A 92 5.11 -0.94 2.42
C SER A 92 4.73 0.54 2.43
N PRO A 93 4.85 1.22 3.58
CA PRO A 93 4.65 2.67 3.66
C PRO A 93 5.59 3.45 2.74
N GLU A 94 6.83 2.98 2.56
CA GLU A 94 7.81 3.63 1.69
C GLU A 94 7.36 3.63 0.23
N LYS A 95 6.78 2.53 -0.23
CA LYS A 95 6.24 2.45 -1.60
C LYS A 95 5.02 3.35 -1.80
N ALA A 96 4.14 3.41 -0.82
CA ALA A 96 2.99 4.32 -0.85
C ALA A 96 3.44 5.78 -0.88
N GLN A 97 4.44 6.13 -0.09
CA GLN A 97 4.98 7.49 -0.05
C GLN A 97 5.66 7.85 -1.37
N ALA A 98 6.41 6.92 -1.98
CA ALA A 98 7.04 7.14 -3.28
C ALA A 98 5.99 7.37 -4.37
N TRP A 99 4.90 6.62 -4.37
CA TRP A 99 3.77 6.82 -5.26
C TRP A 99 3.16 8.22 -5.06
N HIS A 100 2.89 8.60 -3.83
CA HIS A 100 2.32 9.91 -3.51
C HIS A 100 3.19 11.06 -3.99
N ASN A 101 4.50 10.92 -3.91
CA ASN A 101 5.48 11.93 -4.31
C ASN A 101 5.80 11.94 -5.81
N SER A 102 5.30 10.96 -6.57
CA SER A 102 5.57 10.89 -8.01
C SER A 102 4.91 12.03 -8.78
N ALA A 103 5.54 12.45 -9.88
CA ALA A 103 4.99 13.49 -10.74
C ALA A 103 3.62 13.10 -11.31
N ALA A 104 3.46 11.84 -11.70
CA ALA A 104 2.20 11.35 -12.24
C ALA A 104 1.06 11.42 -11.22
N GLN A 105 1.32 11.07 -9.96
CA GLN A 105 0.30 11.16 -8.91
C GLN A 105 -0.02 12.61 -8.55
N LYS A 106 0.96 13.50 -8.59
CA LYS A 106 0.71 14.93 -8.34
C LYS A 106 -0.25 15.54 -9.35
N GLU A 107 -0.19 15.11 -10.60
CA GLU A 107 -1.17 15.51 -11.62
C GLU A 107 -2.58 15.02 -11.30
N VAL A 108 -2.71 13.77 -10.88
CA VAL A 108 -3.99 13.19 -10.45
C VAL A 108 -4.53 13.92 -9.22
N ASP A 109 -3.68 14.19 -8.24
CA ASP A 109 -4.06 14.93 -7.03
C ASP A 109 -4.54 16.34 -7.34
N ALA A 110 -3.88 17.05 -8.26
CA ALA A 110 -4.29 18.38 -8.68
C ALA A 110 -5.68 18.34 -9.35
N ALA A 111 -5.91 17.39 -10.22
CA ALA A 111 -7.22 17.20 -10.85
C ALA A 111 -8.30 16.87 -9.84
N ARG A 112 -8.00 16.01 -8.87
CA ARG A 112 -8.94 15.65 -7.80
C ARG A 112 -9.28 16.86 -6.94
N ALA A 113 -8.29 17.67 -6.56
CA ALA A 113 -8.51 18.86 -5.74
C ALA A 113 -9.41 19.89 -6.42
N LYS A 114 -9.31 20.02 -7.75
CA LYS A 114 -10.15 20.94 -8.53
C LYS A 114 -11.58 20.47 -8.71
N THR A 115 -11.81 19.15 -8.70
CA THR A 115 -13.08 18.56 -9.13
C THR A 115 -13.88 17.94 -8.00
N THR A 116 -13.27 17.79 -6.83
CA THR A 116 -13.91 17.13 -5.68
C THR A 116 -13.60 17.82 -4.36
N ASP A 117 -14.44 17.53 -3.37
CA ASP A 117 -14.09 17.68 -1.96
C ASP A 117 -13.74 16.29 -1.43
N SER A 118 -12.46 16.03 -1.19
CA SER A 118 -11.96 14.71 -0.83
C SER A 118 -11.06 14.74 0.39
N LEU A 119 -11.01 13.60 1.05
CA LEU A 119 -10.08 13.30 2.13
C LEU A 119 -9.17 12.16 1.66
N SER A 120 -7.86 12.31 1.85
CA SER A 120 -6.89 11.28 1.47
C SER A 120 -5.82 11.14 2.54
N PHE A 121 -5.52 9.91 2.92
CA PHE A 121 -4.51 9.63 3.95
C PHE A 121 -3.99 8.21 3.83
N MET A 122 -2.85 7.96 4.46
CA MET A 122 -2.23 6.65 4.53
C MET A 122 -2.30 6.11 5.94
N VAL A 123 -2.54 4.81 6.07
CA VAL A 123 -2.48 4.09 7.33
C VAL A 123 -1.63 2.84 7.16
N ASP A 124 -0.97 2.42 8.23
CA ASP A 124 -0.27 1.14 8.25
C ASP A 124 -1.27 0.01 8.41
N GLY A 125 -1.07 -1.06 7.65
CA GLY A 125 -1.82 -2.29 7.84
C GLY A 125 -1.24 -3.11 8.99
N LEU A 126 -1.90 -4.21 9.29
CA LEU A 126 -1.39 -5.14 10.29
C LEU A 126 -0.20 -5.91 9.70
N ALA A 127 0.82 -6.09 10.52
CA ALA A 127 1.92 -7.00 10.18
C ALA A 127 1.42 -8.44 10.27
N ASN A 128 1.76 -9.25 9.25
CA ASN A 128 1.41 -10.68 9.21
C ASN A 128 2.54 -11.54 9.74
#